data_49d10443eb81fa2008739f03564f91b8
#
_entry.id   49d10443eb81fa2008739f03564f91b8
#
_cell.length_a   1.000
_cell.length_b   1.000
_cell.length_c   1.000
_cell.angle_alpha   90.00
_cell.angle_beta   90.00
_cell.angle_gamma   90.00
#
_symmetry.space_group_name_H-M   'P 1'
#
loop_
_entity.id
_entity.type
_entity.pdbx_description
1 polymer ?
#
loop_
_entity_poly.entity_id
_entity_poly.type
_entity_poly.pdbx_seq_one_letter_code
_entity_poly.pdbx_strand_id
1 'polypeptide(L)'
;MTKSIGADVALKTAEPLVGAGALLTRIPTIDDVLNDHATALRDDFVAYRNHVYRIVNLCVAIAGRSELEKIAVAAVFHDLGIWTNGTFDYIAPSIALAHDYLIASAREDWTAEIEWMIADHHKITPATADPDSIIEVFRRADWIDVTRGLRRFGIPRPFIARLFATWPDAGFHWRLLTLTLDRFRSHPLKPLPMVKL
;
A
#
# COMPACT_ATOMS: atom_id res chain seq x y z
N MET A 1 11.67 -11.61 -57.96
CA MET A 1 12.07 -12.36 -56.74
C MET A 1 11.94 -11.38 -55.55
N THR A 2 10.76 -11.34 -54.95
CA THR A 2 10.45 -10.48 -53.81
C THR A 2 10.42 -11.36 -52.56
N LYS A 3 11.38 -11.19 -51.66
CA LYS A 3 11.41 -11.83 -50.36
C LYS A 3 10.54 -11.04 -49.39
N SER A 4 9.43 -11.65 -48.97
CA SER A 4 8.63 -11.24 -47.85
C SER A 4 9.40 -11.51 -46.56
N ILE A 5 9.65 -10.46 -45.77
CA ILE A 5 10.15 -10.58 -44.40
C ILE A 5 8.91 -10.52 -43.50
N GLY A 6 8.45 -11.69 -43.07
CA GLY A 6 7.46 -11.82 -42.03
C GLY A 6 8.06 -11.44 -40.67
N ALA A 7 7.64 -10.36 -40.11
CA ALA A 7 7.94 -10.03 -38.71
C ALA A 7 6.99 -10.83 -37.82
N ASP A 8 7.49 -11.92 -37.29
CA ASP A 8 6.86 -12.64 -36.18
C ASP A 8 7.05 -11.82 -34.91
N VAL A 9 6.10 -10.93 -34.63
CA VAL A 9 5.97 -10.31 -33.32
C VAL A 9 5.30 -11.34 -32.41
N ALA A 10 6.12 -12.14 -31.75
CA ALA A 10 5.66 -13.01 -30.68
C ALA A 10 4.99 -12.14 -29.61
N LEU A 11 3.66 -12.16 -29.58
CA LEU A 11 2.90 -11.70 -28.42
C LEU A 11 3.39 -12.49 -27.21
N LYS A 12 4.17 -11.83 -26.37
CA LYS A 12 4.51 -12.34 -25.06
C LYS A 12 3.19 -12.34 -24.27
N THR A 13 2.52 -13.49 -24.27
CA THR A 13 1.38 -13.72 -23.38
C THR A 13 1.91 -13.63 -21.97
N ALA A 14 1.66 -12.47 -21.33
CA ALA A 14 1.92 -12.31 -19.92
C ALA A 14 1.12 -13.41 -19.19
N GLU A 15 1.83 -14.33 -18.55
CA GLU A 15 1.21 -15.27 -17.62
C GLU A 15 0.39 -14.47 -16.61
N PRO A 16 -0.79 -14.95 -16.19
CA PRO A 16 -1.59 -14.22 -15.22
C PRO A 16 -0.79 -14.10 -13.91
N LEU A 17 -0.34 -12.89 -13.59
CA LEU A 17 0.42 -12.54 -12.40
C LEU A 17 -0.31 -12.87 -11.08
N VAL A 18 -1.58 -13.24 -11.15
CA VAL A 18 -2.38 -13.67 -9.99
C VAL A 18 -2.51 -15.20 -9.99
N GLY A 19 -1.38 -15.87 -9.85
CA GLY A 19 -1.34 -17.32 -9.62
C GLY A 19 -1.86 -17.67 -8.23
N ALA A 20 -2.26 -18.93 -8.02
CA ALA A 20 -2.79 -19.52 -6.78
C ALA A 20 -1.76 -19.57 -5.62
N GLY A 21 -0.83 -18.61 -5.55
CA GLY A 21 0.17 -18.52 -4.49
C GLY A 21 -0.48 -18.31 -3.11
N ALA A 22 0.15 -18.89 -2.10
CA ALA A 22 -0.24 -18.64 -0.71
C ALA A 22 -0.06 -17.17 -0.36
N LEU A 23 -1.05 -16.59 0.35
CA LEU A 23 -0.94 -15.25 0.89
C LEU A 23 0.18 -15.20 1.94
N LEU A 24 0.86 -14.07 2.00
CA LEU A 24 1.82 -13.79 3.05
C LEU A 24 1.06 -13.55 4.36
N THR A 25 1.40 -14.34 5.37
CA THR A 25 0.77 -14.27 6.70
C THR A 25 1.76 -13.90 7.80
N ARG A 26 3.05 -13.84 7.47
CA ARG A 26 4.10 -13.42 8.38
C ARG A 26 5.21 -12.72 7.60
N ILE A 27 5.55 -11.51 8.01
CA ILE A 27 6.65 -10.69 7.48
C ILE A 27 7.31 -10.05 8.71
N PRO A 28 8.52 -10.49 9.11
CA PRO A 28 9.16 -10.02 10.35
C PRO A 28 9.20 -8.51 10.48
N THR A 29 9.63 -7.80 9.46
CA THR A 29 9.69 -6.33 9.43
C THR A 29 8.35 -5.68 9.81
N ILE A 30 7.22 -6.19 9.30
CA ILE A 30 5.88 -5.67 9.64
C ILE A 30 5.55 -5.98 11.10
N ASP A 31 5.74 -7.25 11.50
CA ASP A 31 5.35 -7.70 12.85
C ASP A 31 6.16 -6.97 13.92
N ASP A 32 7.47 -6.79 13.71
CA ASP A 32 8.37 -6.11 14.65
C ASP A 32 8.00 -4.63 14.80
N VAL A 33 7.87 -3.89 13.69
CA VAL A 33 7.50 -2.46 13.72
C VAL A 33 6.11 -2.25 14.34
N LEU A 34 5.13 -3.09 14.00
CA LEU A 34 3.79 -2.97 14.60
C LEU A 34 3.80 -3.23 16.11
N ASN A 35 4.61 -4.18 16.57
CA ASN A 35 4.77 -4.46 18.00
C ASN A 35 5.42 -3.28 18.74
N ASP A 36 6.43 -2.62 18.15
CA ASP A 36 7.05 -1.42 18.70
C ASP A 36 6.08 -0.26 18.84
N HIS A 37 5.06 -0.21 17.95
CA HIS A 37 4.03 0.82 17.96
C HIS A 37 2.68 0.38 18.56
N ALA A 38 2.61 -0.79 19.19
CA ALA A 38 1.36 -1.35 19.73
C ALA A 38 0.64 -0.40 20.71
N THR A 39 1.41 0.33 21.53
CA THR A 39 0.86 1.32 22.48
C THR A 39 0.17 2.48 21.79
N ALA A 40 0.67 2.93 20.64
CA ALA A 40 0.04 3.99 19.85
C ALA A 40 -1.22 3.48 19.13
N LEU A 41 -1.15 2.28 18.56
CA LEU A 41 -2.24 1.65 17.81
C LEU A 41 -3.43 1.21 18.69
N ARG A 42 -3.20 0.81 19.93
CA ARG A 42 -4.24 0.38 20.89
C ARG A 42 -5.25 -0.61 20.27
N ASP A 43 -6.54 -0.28 20.35
CA ASP A 43 -7.65 -1.11 19.84
C ASP A 43 -7.64 -1.23 18.31
N ASP A 44 -6.99 -0.31 17.59
CA ASP A 44 -6.86 -0.32 16.14
C ASP A 44 -5.72 -1.23 15.64
N PHE A 45 -4.93 -1.84 16.54
CA PHE A 45 -3.75 -2.67 16.18
C PHE A 45 -4.09 -3.76 15.15
N VAL A 46 -5.14 -4.55 15.41
CA VAL A 46 -5.55 -5.64 14.51
C VAL A 46 -6.06 -5.08 13.17
N ALA A 47 -6.81 -3.99 13.21
CA ALA A 47 -7.34 -3.33 12.03
C ALA A 47 -6.23 -2.82 11.12
N TYR A 48 -5.25 -2.10 11.70
CA TYR A 48 -4.10 -1.58 10.96
C TYR A 48 -3.18 -2.68 10.45
N ARG A 49 -2.83 -3.67 11.28
CA ARG A 49 -2.04 -4.83 10.85
C ARG A 49 -2.66 -5.52 9.63
N ASN A 50 -3.96 -5.77 9.68
CA ASN A 50 -4.65 -6.45 8.60
C ASN A 50 -4.63 -5.61 7.31
N HIS A 51 -4.80 -4.30 7.41
CA HIS A 51 -4.65 -3.36 6.30
C HIS A 51 -3.23 -3.45 5.68
N VAL A 52 -2.19 -3.33 6.49
CA VAL A 52 -0.79 -3.45 6.04
C VAL A 52 -0.54 -4.76 5.30
N TYR A 53 -0.99 -5.88 5.85
CA TYR A 53 -0.84 -7.19 5.21
C TYR A 53 -1.63 -7.30 3.90
N ARG A 54 -2.81 -6.67 3.79
CA ARG A 54 -3.57 -6.63 2.53
C ARG A 54 -2.82 -5.83 1.47
N ILE A 55 -2.26 -4.66 1.83
CA ILE A 55 -1.43 -3.85 0.91
C ILE A 55 -0.26 -4.66 0.37
N VAL A 56 0.53 -5.28 1.24
CA VAL A 56 1.71 -6.05 0.81
C VAL A 56 1.33 -7.22 -0.09
N ASN A 57 0.27 -7.97 0.25
CA ASN A 57 -0.20 -9.06 -0.60
C ASN A 57 -0.72 -8.58 -1.96
N LEU A 58 -1.34 -7.40 -2.02
CA LEU A 58 -1.77 -6.77 -3.27
C LEU A 58 -0.57 -6.32 -4.12
N CYS A 59 0.43 -5.70 -3.51
CA CYS A 59 1.68 -5.34 -4.20
C CYS A 59 2.35 -6.59 -4.80
N VAL A 60 2.45 -7.66 -4.03
CA VAL A 60 3.02 -8.94 -4.49
C VAL A 60 2.18 -9.54 -5.62
N ALA A 61 0.86 -9.43 -5.58
CA ALA A 61 -0.01 -9.91 -6.65
C ALA A 61 0.14 -9.10 -7.95
N ILE A 62 0.50 -7.81 -7.86
CA ILE A 62 0.72 -6.93 -9.01
C ILE A 62 2.13 -7.10 -9.59
N ALA A 63 3.17 -7.05 -8.76
CA ALA A 63 4.56 -6.92 -9.18
C ALA A 63 5.48 -8.09 -8.78
N GLY A 64 4.98 -9.07 -8.04
CA GLY A 64 5.82 -10.17 -7.53
C GLY A 64 6.54 -9.80 -6.23
N ARG A 65 7.60 -10.54 -5.87
CA ARG A 65 8.25 -10.49 -4.55
C ARG A 65 9.63 -9.82 -4.54
N SER A 66 10.12 -9.33 -5.66
CA SER A 66 11.49 -8.80 -5.78
C SER A 66 11.78 -7.66 -4.79
N GLU A 67 10.80 -6.81 -4.53
CA GLU A 67 10.91 -5.62 -3.66
C GLU A 67 10.15 -5.78 -2.34
N LEU A 68 9.94 -7.03 -1.88
CA LEU A 68 9.06 -7.34 -0.73
C LEU A 68 9.42 -6.55 0.53
N GLU A 69 10.71 -6.47 0.89
CA GLU A 69 11.15 -5.78 2.11
C GLU A 69 10.91 -4.26 2.03
N LYS A 70 11.18 -3.66 0.88
CA LYS A 70 10.93 -2.23 0.66
C LYS A 70 9.43 -1.91 0.71
N ILE A 71 8.60 -2.77 0.08
CA ILE A 71 7.14 -2.68 0.16
C ILE A 71 6.66 -2.84 1.60
N ALA A 72 7.24 -3.78 2.37
CA ALA A 72 6.86 -4.01 3.76
C ALA A 72 7.14 -2.78 4.64
N VAL A 73 8.30 -2.15 4.47
CA VAL A 73 8.65 -0.90 5.18
C VAL A 73 7.68 0.22 4.79
N ALA A 74 7.45 0.46 3.50
CA ALA A 74 6.49 1.48 3.08
C ALA A 74 5.09 1.20 3.67
N ALA A 75 4.62 -0.05 3.60
CA ALA A 75 3.29 -0.43 4.05
C ALA A 75 3.10 -0.28 5.56
N VAL A 76 4.10 -0.61 6.37
CA VAL A 76 3.95 -0.51 7.83
C VAL A 76 3.98 0.93 8.33
N PHE A 77 4.60 1.86 7.57
CA PHE A 77 4.70 3.25 7.99
C PHE A 77 3.69 4.19 7.33
N HIS A 78 3.10 3.87 6.14
CA HIS A 78 2.39 4.84 5.31
C HIS A 78 1.26 5.60 6.03
N ASP A 79 0.52 4.94 6.91
CA ASP A 79 -0.60 5.51 7.68
C ASP A 79 -0.30 5.63 9.19
N LEU A 80 0.86 5.15 9.66
CA LEU A 80 1.17 5.02 11.09
C LEU A 80 1.12 6.37 11.84
N GLY A 81 1.42 7.47 11.15
CA GLY A 81 1.33 8.82 11.66
C GLY A 81 -0.07 9.21 12.17
N ILE A 82 -1.13 8.53 11.71
CA ILE A 82 -2.50 8.73 12.23
C ILE A 82 -2.54 8.48 13.73
N TRP A 83 -1.89 7.44 14.21
CA TRP A 83 -1.93 7.01 15.61
C TRP A 83 -0.81 7.60 16.45
N THR A 84 0.39 7.67 15.90
CA THR A 84 1.56 8.19 16.65
C THR A 84 1.47 9.69 16.91
N ASN A 85 0.89 10.46 15.98
CA ASN A 85 0.76 11.92 16.08
C ASN A 85 -0.67 12.38 16.32
N GLY A 86 -1.67 11.47 16.31
CA GLY A 86 -3.07 11.79 16.56
C GLY A 86 -3.64 12.80 15.54
N THR A 87 -3.18 12.79 14.30
CA THR A 87 -3.57 13.75 13.27
C THR A 87 -3.97 13.06 11.96
N PHE A 88 -4.91 13.68 11.24
CA PHE A 88 -5.26 13.24 9.89
C PHE A 88 -4.37 13.91 8.80
N ASP A 89 -3.48 14.82 9.19
CA ASP A 89 -2.34 15.30 8.38
C ASP A 89 -1.11 14.42 8.66
N TYR A 90 -1.22 13.12 8.41
CA TYR A 90 -0.30 12.08 8.86
C TYR A 90 0.84 11.74 7.90
N ILE A 91 0.79 12.21 6.65
CA ILE A 91 1.81 11.86 5.64
C ILE A 91 3.23 12.24 6.10
N ALA A 92 3.43 13.49 6.52
CA ALA A 92 4.75 13.93 6.98
C ALA A 92 5.23 13.20 8.26
N PRO A 93 4.40 13.01 9.30
CA PRO A 93 4.74 12.13 10.42
C PRO A 93 5.09 10.69 10.01
N SER A 94 4.33 10.09 9.10
CA SER A 94 4.59 8.73 8.59
C SER A 94 5.94 8.63 7.88
N ILE A 95 6.28 9.61 7.04
CA ILE A 95 7.58 9.71 6.36
C ILE A 95 8.70 9.83 7.39
N ALA A 96 8.55 10.67 8.41
CA ALA A 96 9.56 10.84 9.46
C ALA A 96 9.85 9.52 10.19
N LEU A 97 8.81 8.78 10.58
CA LEU A 97 8.97 7.45 11.20
C LEU A 97 9.68 6.45 10.28
N ALA A 98 9.35 6.44 8.99
CA ALA A 98 10.02 5.59 8.02
C ALA A 98 11.51 5.96 7.87
N HIS A 99 11.85 7.25 7.84
CA HIS A 99 13.24 7.73 7.78
C HIS A 99 14.05 7.28 9.01
N ASP A 100 13.50 7.46 10.21
CA ASP A 100 14.16 7.03 11.45
C ASP A 100 14.44 5.53 11.43
N TYR A 101 13.48 4.72 10.97
CA TYR A 101 13.66 3.29 10.80
C TYR A 101 14.74 2.94 9.78
N LEU A 102 14.75 3.62 8.62
CA LEU A 102 15.74 3.37 7.56
C LEU A 102 17.17 3.69 8.02
N ILE A 103 17.34 4.79 8.74
CA ILE A 103 18.64 5.15 9.36
C ILE A 103 19.07 4.05 10.36
N ALA A 104 18.18 3.67 11.28
CA ALA A 104 18.46 2.65 12.29
C ALA A 104 18.78 1.27 11.71
N SER A 105 18.23 0.95 10.53
CA SER A 105 18.44 -0.31 9.81
C SER A 105 19.54 -0.27 8.74
N ALA A 106 20.26 0.86 8.59
CA ALA A 106 21.28 1.10 7.57
C ALA A 106 20.75 0.85 6.13
N ARG A 107 19.57 1.41 5.83
CA ARG A 107 18.87 1.28 4.53
C ARG A 107 18.47 2.64 3.96
N GLU A 108 19.27 3.67 4.16
CA GLU A 108 19.01 5.04 3.71
C GLU A 108 18.91 5.15 2.18
N ASP A 109 19.48 4.20 1.45
CA ASP A 109 19.37 4.09 0.00
C ASP A 109 17.93 3.86 -0.49
N TRP A 110 17.02 3.40 0.38
CA TRP A 110 15.59 3.23 0.06
C TRP A 110 14.74 4.48 0.31
N THR A 111 15.30 5.48 0.96
CA THR A 111 14.56 6.65 1.46
C THR A 111 13.70 7.30 0.38
N ALA A 112 14.27 7.60 -0.78
CA ALA A 112 13.55 8.33 -1.84
C ALA A 112 12.31 7.58 -2.36
N GLU A 113 12.41 6.26 -2.55
CA GLU A 113 11.30 5.47 -3.06
C GLU A 113 10.23 5.24 -2.00
N ILE A 114 10.64 4.98 -0.74
CA ILE A 114 9.71 4.79 0.39
C ILE A 114 8.96 6.09 0.68
N GLU A 115 9.67 7.22 0.72
CA GLU A 115 9.04 8.53 0.87
C GLU A 115 8.01 8.77 -0.23
N TRP A 116 8.36 8.48 -1.48
CA TRP A 116 7.43 8.67 -2.60
C TRP A 116 6.23 7.73 -2.52
N MET A 117 6.40 6.45 -2.15
CA MET A 117 5.29 5.53 -1.90
C MET A 117 4.35 6.09 -0.83
N ILE A 118 4.88 6.56 0.31
CA ILE A 118 4.07 7.13 1.40
C ILE A 118 3.42 8.45 0.99
N ALA A 119 4.14 9.33 0.28
CA ALA A 119 3.63 10.64 -0.10
C ALA A 119 2.45 10.59 -1.09
N ASP A 120 2.45 9.60 -2.00
CA ASP A 120 1.53 9.58 -3.15
C ASP A 120 0.58 8.39 -3.18
N HIS A 121 0.49 7.57 -2.09
CA HIS A 121 -0.39 6.40 -2.07
C HIS A 121 -1.88 6.73 -2.28
N HIS A 122 -2.32 7.93 -1.90
CA HIS A 122 -3.70 8.41 -2.12
C HIS A 122 -3.86 9.27 -3.38
N LYS A 123 -2.84 9.37 -4.23
CA LYS A 123 -2.97 10.13 -5.48
C LYS A 123 -4.03 9.51 -6.39
N ILE A 124 -4.96 10.34 -6.93
CA ILE A 124 -6.08 9.89 -7.76
C ILE A 124 -5.59 9.48 -9.14
N THR A 125 -4.67 10.28 -9.71
CA THR A 125 -3.97 9.99 -10.98
C THR A 125 -2.77 9.08 -10.76
N PRO A 126 -2.16 8.48 -11.79
CA PRO A 126 -0.93 7.72 -11.64
C PRO A 126 0.16 8.53 -10.94
N ALA A 127 0.89 7.90 -10.02
CA ALA A 127 2.00 8.55 -9.32
C ALA A 127 3.21 8.70 -10.23
N THR A 128 3.43 7.75 -11.13
CA THR A 128 4.51 7.76 -12.11
C THR A 128 4.01 7.42 -13.51
N ALA A 129 4.79 7.74 -14.53
CA ALA A 129 4.50 7.36 -15.92
C ALA A 129 4.73 5.86 -16.16
N ASP A 130 5.59 5.22 -15.36
CA ASP A 130 5.85 3.79 -15.42
C ASP A 130 4.80 3.04 -14.56
N PRO A 131 3.91 2.24 -15.19
CA PRO A 131 2.87 1.51 -14.49
C PRO A 131 3.40 0.36 -13.63
N ASP A 132 4.64 -0.07 -13.85
CA ASP A 132 5.28 -1.19 -13.15
C ASP A 132 6.23 -0.70 -12.04
N SER A 133 6.37 0.61 -11.88
CA SER A 133 7.17 1.17 -10.78
C SER A 133 6.57 0.79 -9.43
N ILE A 134 7.44 0.54 -8.45
CA ILE A 134 7.03 0.16 -7.08
C ILE A 134 6.10 1.21 -6.45
N ILE A 135 6.28 2.49 -6.79
CA ILE A 135 5.45 3.60 -6.29
C ILE A 135 4.00 3.46 -6.83
N GLU A 136 3.85 3.23 -8.13
CA GLU A 136 2.54 3.06 -8.75
C GLU A 136 1.87 1.76 -8.31
N VAL A 137 2.64 0.68 -8.15
CA VAL A 137 2.17 -0.59 -7.61
C VAL A 137 1.62 -0.40 -6.20
N PHE A 138 2.33 0.31 -5.34
CA PHE A 138 1.92 0.62 -3.96
C PHE A 138 0.62 1.44 -3.94
N ARG A 139 0.56 2.52 -4.72
CA ARG A 139 -0.63 3.35 -4.85
C ARG A 139 -1.86 2.53 -5.29
N ARG A 140 -1.71 1.65 -6.29
CA ARG A 140 -2.81 0.78 -6.73
C ARG A 140 -3.26 -0.19 -5.65
N ALA A 141 -2.32 -0.77 -4.92
CA ALA A 141 -2.61 -1.69 -3.82
C ALA A 141 -3.45 -1.00 -2.75
N ASP A 142 -3.07 0.21 -2.34
CA ASP A 142 -3.83 0.99 -1.38
C ASP A 142 -5.24 1.31 -1.90
N TRP A 143 -5.37 1.83 -3.13
CA TRP A 143 -6.69 2.08 -3.73
C TRP A 143 -7.57 0.84 -3.85
N ILE A 144 -7.00 -0.36 -4.06
CA ILE A 144 -7.77 -1.62 -4.04
C ILE A 144 -8.33 -1.85 -2.64
N ASP A 145 -7.50 -1.69 -1.61
CA ASP A 145 -7.88 -1.94 -0.22
C ASP A 145 -8.92 -0.95 0.28
N VAL A 146 -8.64 0.36 0.21
CA VAL A 146 -9.55 1.40 0.73
C VAL A 146 -10.90 1.44 0.00
N THR A 147 -10.95 1.00 -1.26
CA THR A 147 -12.20 0.85 -2.01
C THR A 147 -12.82 -0.55 -1.90
N ARG A 148 -12.24 -1.44 -1.09
CA ARG A 148 -12.67 -2.84 -0.92
C ARG A 148 -12.84 -3.56 -2.27
N GLY A 149 -11.93 -3.27 -3.21
CA GLY A 149 -11.90 -3.86 -4.53
C GLY A 149 -12.93 -3.30 -5.52
N LEU A 150 -13.53 -2.14 -5.27
CA LEU A 150 -14.31 -1.43 -6.30
C LEU A 150 -13.37 -0.95 -7.43
N ARG A 151 -12.20 -0.41 -7.10
CA ARG A 151 -11.09 -0.18 -8.04
C ARG A 151 -10.13 -1.36 -7.94
N ARG A 152 -9.99 -2.17 -8.98
CA ARG A 152 -9.26 -3.45 -8.92
C ARG A 152 -7.94 -3.50 -9.68
N PHE A 153 -7.72 -2.58 -10.59
CA PHE A 153 -6.51 -2.53 -11.45
C PHE A 153 -6.11 -3.91 -12.02
N GLY A 154 -7.10 -4.69 -12.47
CA GLY A 154 -6.87 -6.03 -13.03
C GLY A 154 -6.87 -7.18 -12.02
N ILE A 155 -6.82 -6.94 -10.71
CA ILE A 155 -6.84 -7.99 -9.68
C ILE A 155 -8.21 -8.71 -9.68
N PRO A 156 -8.24 -10.05 -9.74
CA PRO A 156 -9.48 -10.82 -9.75
C PRO A 156 -10.26 -10.70 -8.43
N ARG A 157 -11.58 -10.63 -8.53
CA ARG A 157 -12.46 -10.62 -7.35
C ARG A 157 -12.24 -11.79 -6.39
N PRO A 158 -12.03 -13.05 -6.86
CA PRO A 158 -11.78 -14.17 -5.95
C PRO A 158 -10.49 -13.98 -5.12
N PHE A 159 -9.45 -13.36 -5.67
CA PHE A 159 -8.23 -13.04 -4.92
C PHE A 159 -8.54 -12.03 -3.80
N ILE A 160 -9.24 -10.94 -4.10
CA ILE A 160 -9.63 -9.92 -3.12
C ILE A 160 -10.51 -10.54 -2.03
N ALA A 161 -11.49 -11.38 -2.39
CA ALA A 161 -12.35 -12.06 -1.42
C ALA A 161 -11.52 -12.96 -0.47
N ARG A 162 -10.58 -13.75 -1.01
CA ARG A 162 -9.67 -14.57 -0.21
C ARG A 162 -8.77 -13.71 0.69
N LEU A 163 -8.28 -12.59 0.18
CA LEU A 163 -7.44 -11.65 0.94
C LEU A 163 -8.17 -11.10 2.15
N PHE A 164 -9.41 -10.60 1.97
CA PHE A 164 -10.24 -10.10 3.06
C PHE A 164 -10.75 -11.20 4.01
N ALA A 165 -10.84 -12.44 3.56
CA ALA A 165 -11.13 -13.59 4.44
C ALA A 165 -9.93 -13.93 5.34
N THR A 166 -8.69 -13.82 4.82
CA THR A 166 -7.46 -14.08 5.58
C THR A 166 -7.12 -12.90 6.51
N TRP A 167 -7.29 -11.68 6.03
CA TRP A 167 -7.00 -10.43 6.72
C TRP A 167 -8.29 -9.58 6.78
N PRO A 168 -9.19 -9.86 7.74
CA PRO A 168 -10.46 -9.15 7.86
C PRO A 168 -10.27 -7.65 8.09
N ASP A 169 -11.28 -6.88 7.73
CA ASP A 169 -11.30 -5.42 7.91
C ASP A 169 -11.07 -4.98 9.37
N ALA A 170 -11.63 -5.72 10.31
CA ALA A 170 -11.49 -5.48 11.75
C ALA A 170 -11.79 -4.03 12.18
N GLY A 171 -12.59 -3.29 11.41
CA GLY A 171 -12.97 -1.90 11.70
C GLY A 171 -12.13 -0.83 11.04
N PHE A 172 -11.11 -1.18 10.24
CA PHE A 172 -10.20 -0.21 9.60
C PHE A 172 -10.96 0.84 8.77
N HIS A 173 -11.84 0.42 7.86
CA HIS A 173 -12.60 1.37 7.03
C HIS A 173 -13.57 2.23 7.85
N TRP A 174 -14.12 1.69 8.93
CA TRP A 174 -14.93 2.47 9.86
C TRP A 174 -14.10 3.54 10.57
N ARG A 175 -12.87 3.20 10.97
CA ARG A 175 -11.93 4.16 11.56
C ARG A 175 -11.61 5.30 10.59
N LEU A 176 -11.28 4.98 9.32
CA LEU A 176 -11.04 6.00 8.30
C LEU A 176 -12.25 6.92 8.09
N LEU A 177 -13.46 6.35 8.06
CA LEU A 177 -14.69 7.13 7.92
C LEU A 177 -14.88 8.10 9.09
N THR A 178 -14.68 7.64 10.33
CA THR A 178 -14.82 8.50 11.53
C THR A 178 -13.81 9.64 11.53
N LEU A 179 -12.55 9.35 11.19
CA LEU A 179 -11.49 10.37 11.07
C LEU A 179 -11.81 11.38 9.97
N THR A 180 -12.33 10.92 8.83
CA THR A 180 -12.77 11.81 7.74
C THR A 180 -13.91 12.73 8.17
N LEU A 181 -14.90 12.21 8.88
CA LEU A 181 -16.03 12.99 9.38
C LEU A 181 -15.60 14.03 10.43
N ASP A 182 -14.69 13.66 11.32
CA ASP A 182 -14.16 14.58 12.32
C ASP A 182 -13.29 15.68 11.68
N ARG A 183 -12.49 15.29 10.67
CA ARG A 183 -11.74 16.27 9.88
C ARG A 183 -12.67 17.22 9.10
N PHE A 184 -13.73 16.69 8.50
CA PHE A 184 -14.71 17.50 7.79
C PHE A 184 -15.36 18.56 8.70
N ARG A 185 -15.66 18.22 9.96
CA ARG A 185 -16.23 19.17 10.92
C ARG A 185 -15.27 20.32 11.26
N SER A 186 -13.98 20.01 11.38
CA SER A 186 -12.95 21.00 11.75
C SER A 186 -12.36 21.74 10.53
N HIS A 187 -12.29 21.09 9.36
CA HIS A 187 -11.66 21.61 8.13
C HIS A 187 -12.52 21.28 6.91
N PRO A 188 -13.70 21.88 6.73
CA PRO A 188 -14.66 21.50 5.69
C PRO A 188 -14.16 21.71 4.25
N LEU A 189 -13.22 22.65 4.05
CA LEU A 189 -12.63 22.93 2.73
C LEU A 189 -11.47 21.98 2.36
N LYS A 190 -10.95 21.21 3.32
CA LYS A 190 -9.85 20.25 3.10
C LYS A 190 -10.05 19.01 3.99
N PRO A 191 -11.12 18.22 3.76
CA PRO A 191 -11.46 17.07 4.60
C PRO A 191 -10.50 15.88 4.42
N LEU A 192 -9.86 15.77 3.26
CA LEU A 192 -8.92 14.70 2.91
C LEU A 192 -7.58 15.33 2.48
N PRO A 193 -6.74 15.77 3.44
CA PRO A 193 -5.50 16.50 3.14
C PRO A 193 -4.48 15.67 2.38
N MET A 194 -4.53 14.33 2.50
CA MET A 194 -3.64 13.37 1.87
C MET A 194 -3.97 13.10 0.40
N VAL A 195 -5.22 13.39 -0.05
CA VAL A 195 -5.63 13.12 -1.44
C VAL A 195 -5.07 14.18 -2.36
N LYS A 196 -4.37 13.73 -3.41
CA LYS A 196 -3.77 14.56 -4.47
C LYS A 196 -4.34 14.20 -5.84
N LEU A 197 -4.33 15.17 -6.78
CA LEU A 197 -4.68 14.97 -8.20
C LEU A 197 -3.50 14.43 -8.99
#